data_1e73c3f5b054ea52b00994a79dbe11f3
#
_entry.id   1e73c3f5b054ea52b00994a79dbe11f3
#
_cell.length_a   1.000
_cell.length_b   1.000
_cell.length_c   1.000
_cell.angle_alpha   90.00
_cell.angle_beta   90.00
_cell.angle_gamma   90.00
#
_symmetry.space_group_name_H-M   'P 1'
#
loop_
_entity.id
_entity.type
_entity.pdbx_description
1 polymer ?
#
loop_
_entity_poly.entity_id
_entity_poly.type
_entity_poly.pdbx_seq_one_letter_code
_entity_poly.pdbx_strand_id
1 'polypeptide(L)'
;MKIFMLLEFTVENYRSFLKKKTLVLEADKALKECSDTNLSDCNKYTLLRSLALYGANSSGKSNIVSAMHTMASSVLLSVKLNDNDELDYDPFLLLKGNNRPTMFEVVFLKGKYCYRYGFRYNREQIVDEWLFRKTTPRSKELMMFVRDEEGIFVEESNFPEGVGCEEKTNDNRLFLSLCQQLGGECSRQVISWFQSDFNIISGLNNRQYRTYSKMFFHKKENSSADALEFFRKLRLGFDNILTHEEEPNILQELPMELKALFQRETQGKRNIELDSVHNVYSPSGKVVGTINFPFEERESSGTNKLFDLS
;
A
#
# COMPACT_ATOMS: atom_id res chain seq x y z
N MET A 1 -2.22 6.83 20.32
CA MET A 1 -1.68 6.82 18.94
C MET A 1 -1.86 5.43 18.39
N LYS A 2 -2.52 5.28 17.24
CA LYS A 2 -2.65 3.96 16.60
C LYS A 2 -1.28 3.59 16.00
N ILE A 3 -0.75 2.43 16.38
CA ILE A 3 0.59 1.97 15.94
C ILE A 3 0.40 1.06 14.73
N PHE A 4 0.94 1.48 13.59
CA PHE A 4 0.96 0.72 12.34
C PHE A 4 2.35 0.84 11.74
N MET A 5 3.18 -0.17 11.81
CA MET A 5 4.54 -0.10 11.28
C MET A 5 4.98 -1.43 10.70
N LEU A 6 5.61 -1.37 9.54
CA LEU A 6 6.35 -2.48 8.96
C LEU A 6 7.64 -2.70 9.76
N LEU A 7 7.94 -3.94 10.13
CA LEU A 7 9.20 -4.35 10.74
C LEU A 7 10.10 -5.04 9.74
N GLU A 8 9.54 -6.01 9.02
CA GLU A 8 10.30 -6.79 8.05
C GLU A 8 9.45 -7.10 6.82
N PHE A 9 10.09 -7.13 5.66
CA PHE A 9 9.53 -7.66 4.43
C PHE A 9 10.51 -8.62 3.79
N THR A 10 10.07 -9.83 3.50
CA THR A 10 10.89 -10.89 2.92
C THR A 10 10.33 -11.33 1.59
N VAL A 11 11.23 -11.56 0.64
CA VAL A 11 10.92 -12.06 -0.70
C VAL A 11 11.92 -13.15 -1.11
N GLU A 12 11.43 -14.18 -1.80
CA GLU A 12 12.24 -15.25 -2.42
C GLU A 12 11.61 -15.68 -3.75
N ASN A 13 12.44 -16.03 -4.70
CA ASN A 13 12.05 -16.48 -6.03
C ASN A 13 11.04 -15.57 -6.73
N TYR A 14 11.35 -14.28 -6.78
CA TYR A 14 10.53 -13.28 -7.45
C TYR A 14 11.40 -12.35 -8.31
N ARG A 15 11.15 -12.24 -9.60
CA ARG A 15 11.87 -11.39 -10.58
C ARG A 15 13.39 -11.49 -10.45
N SER A 16 14.04 -10.50 -9.81
CA SER A 16 15.50 -10.48 -9.61
C SER A 16 15.97 -11.19 -8.33
N PHE A 17 15.06 -11.69 -7.50
CA PHE A 17 15.38 -12.32 -6.22
C PHE A 17 15.28 -13.85 -6.32
N LEU A 18 16.38 -14.54 -6.56
CA LEU A 18 16.41 -16.02 -6.51
C LEU A 18 16.37 -16.54 -5.08
N LYS A 19 17.19 -15.94 -4.20
CA LYS A 19 17.33 -16.35 -2.80
C LYS A 19 16.55 -15.40 -1.90
N LYS A 20 16.18 -15.90 -0.73
CA LYS A 20 15.54 -15.13 0.33
C LYS A 20 16.29 -13.82 0.62
N LYS A 21 15.57 -12.71 0.58
CA LYS A 21 16.05 -11.37 0.93
C LYS A 21 15.04 -10.71 1.86
N THR A 22 15.54 -10.15 2.95
CA THR A 22 14.72 -9.48 3.96
C THR A 22 15.13 -8.01 4.06
N LEU A 23 14.14 -7.14 3.96
CA LEU A 23 14.22 -5.73 4.32
C LEU A 23 13.86 -5.62 5.80
N VAL A 24 14.73 -5.05 6.62
CA VAL A 24 14.55 -4.93 8.07
C VAL A 24 14.49 -3.45 8.44
N LEU A 25 13.43 -3.06 9.17
CA LEU A 25 13.25 -1.71 9.69
C LEU A 25 13.46 -1.64 11.21
N GLU A 26 13.74 -2.75 11.89
CA GLU A 26 14.18 -2.71 13.27
C GLU A 26 15.58 -2.07 13.33
N ALA A 27 15.72 -1.06 14.18
CA ALA A 27 16.98 -0.32 14.30
C ALA A 27 18.04 -1.13 15.03
N ASP A 28 19.28 -1.05 14.55
CA ASP A 28 20.42 -1.59 15.28
C ASP A 28 20.63 -0.76 16.56
N LYS A 29 20.75 -1.42 17.70
CA LYS A 29 20.98 -0.78 19.00
C LYS A 29 22.30 0.00 19.08
N ALA A 30 23.23 -0.25 18.18
CA ALA A 30 24.48 0.49 18.06
C ALA A 30 24.30 1.88 17.43
N LEU A 31 23.22 2.11 16.67
CA LEU A 31 22.91 3.39 16.02
C LEU A 31 22.32 4.37 17.03
N LYS A 32 23.13 5.35 17.45
CA LYS A 32 22.74 6.42 18.37
C LYS A 32 22.58 7.78 17.72
N GLU A 33 23.05 7.92 16.48
CA GLU A 33 23.02 9.18 15.75
C GLU A 33 21.60 9.51 15.29
N CYS A 34 21.18 10.76 15.50
CA CYS A 34 19.87 11.26 15.08
C CYS A 34 18.68 10.42 15.59
N SER A 35 18.79 9.83 16.78
CA SER A 35 17.74 8.96 17.35
C SER A 35 16.37 9.63 17.43
N ASP A 36 16.32 10.91 17.76
CA ASP A 36 15.09 11.69 17.95
C ASP A 36 14.31 11.89 16.63
N THR A 37 15.01 11.91 15.49
CA THR A 37 14.42 12.11 14.16
C THR A 37 14.25 10.83 13.37
N ASN A 38 15.19 9.89 13.49
CA ASN A 38 15.25 8.71 12.64
C ASN A 38 14.62 7.46 13.27
N LEU A 39 14.41 7.46 14.57
CA LEU A 39 13.87 6.32 15.31
C LEU A 39 12.47 6.58 15.83
N SER A 40 11.71 5.50 16.00
CA SER A 40 10.41 5.49 16.63
C SER A 40 10.28 4.29 17.56
N ASP A 41 10.00 4.52 18.83
CA ASP A 41 9.76 3.43 19.78
C ASP A 41 8.28 3.05 19.78
N CYS A 42 7.99 1.81 19.43
CA CYS A 42 6.65 1.26 19.33
C CYS A 42 6.59 -0.15 19.93
N ASN A 43 5.74 -0.40 20.92
CA ASN A 43 5.53 -1.73 21.53
C ASN A 43 6.84 -2.44 21.93
N LYS A 44 7.83 -1.70 22.47
CA LYS A 44 9.18 -2.18 22.82
C LYS A 44 10.08 -2.54 21.63
N TYR A 45 9.67 -2.22 20.41
CA TYR A 45 10.52 -2.20 19.23
C TYR A 45 11.06 -0.79 19.00
N THR A 46 12.31 -0.68 18.62
CA THR A 46 12.89 0.56 18.10
C THR A 46 13.01 0.43 16.60
N LEU A 47 12.28 1.23 15.87
CA LEU A 47 12.11 1.11 14.41
C LEU A 47 12.66 2.34 13.69
N LEU A 48 13.20 2.12 12.49
CA LEU A 48 13.59 3.18 11.57
C LEU A 48 12.34 3.87 11.01
N ARG A 49 12.31 5.20 11.04
CA ARG A 49 11.24 5.99 10.41
C ARG A 49 11.37 6.05 8.88
N SER A 50 12.57 5.87 8.37
CA SER A 50 12.86 5.87 6.93
C SER A 50 14.03 4.95 6.62
N LEU A 51 14.01 4.37 5.43
CA LEU A 51 15.08 3.55 4.88
C LEU A 51 15.27 3.90 3.41
N ALA A 52 16.50 4.16 3.00
CA ALA A 52 16.83 4.42 1.61
C ALA A 52 17.60 3.24 1.00
N LEU A 53 17.15 2.77 -0.16
CA LEU A 53 17.78 1.68 -0.90
C LEU A 53 18.64 2.24 -2.04
N TYR A 54 19.93 1.99 -1.98
CA TYR A 54 20.90 2.37 -3.01
C TYR A 54 21.44 1.13 -3.73
N GLY A 55 21.87 1.31 -4.96
CA GLY A 55 22.49 0.26 -5.75
C GLY A 55 22.52 0.58 -7.24
N ALA A 56 23.28 -0.19 -8.00
CA ALA A 56 23.36 -0.08 -9.45
C ALA A 56 22.00 -0.25 -10.15
N ASN A 57 21.91 0.18 -11.40
CA ASN A 57 20.74 -0.13 -12.22
C ASN A 57 20.57 -1.66 -12.34
N SER A 58 19.35 -2.12 -12.41
CA SER A 58 19.01 -3.56 -12.45
C SER A 58 19.38 -4.39 -11.20
N SER A 59 19.78 -3.76 -10.08
CA SER A 59 20.09 -4.46 -8.83
C SER A 59 18.87 -4.95 -8.04
N GLY A 60 17.64 -4.72 -8.55
CA GLY A 60 16.41 -5.16 -7.92
C GLY A 60 15.73 -4.15 -6.99
N LYS A 61 16.20 -2.89 -6.90
CA LYS A 61 15.59 -1.87 -6.02
C LYS A 61 14.09 -1.69 -6.26
N SER A 62 13.69 -1.54 -7.52
CA SER A 62 12.27 -1.42 -7.87
C SER A 62 11.50 -2.73 -7.69
N ASN A 63 12.17 -3.88 -7.79
CA ASN A 63 11.54 -5.17 -7.64
C ASN A 63 11.14 -5.47 -6.18
N ILE A 64 11.77 -4.84 -5.17
CA ILE A 64 11.31 -4.96 -3.78
C ILE A 64 9.94 -4.28 -3.60
N VAL A 65 9.76 -3.10 -4.20
CA VAL A 65 8.47 -2.38 -4.20
C VAL A 65 7.41 -3.15 -4.99
N SER A 66 7.78 -3.72 -6.14
CA SER A 66 6.89 -4.59 -6.91
C SER A 66 6.49 -5.84 -6.13
N ALA A 67 7.42 -6.47 -5.40
CA ALA A 67 7.14 -7.63 -4.55
C ALA A 67 6.13 -7.28 -3.44
N MET A 68 6.31 -6.13 -2.78
CA MET A 68 5.34 -5.61 -1.79
C MET A 68 3.96 -5.42 -2.42
N HIS A 69 3.90 -4.83 -3.62
CA HIS A 69 2.65 -4.61 -4.35
C HIS A 69 1.98 -5.93 -4.72
N THR A 70 2.73 -6.91 -5.27
CA THR A 70 2.20 -8.23 -5.62
C THR A 70 1.67 -8.94 -4.38
N MET A 71 2.41 -8.93 -3.24
CA MET A 71 1.92 -9.49 -1.99
C MET A 71 0.60 -8.86 -1.54
N ALA A 72 0.54 -7.52 -1.50
CA ALA A 72 -0.68 -6.81 -1.09
C ALA A 72 -1.86 -7.13 -2.01
N SER A 73 -1.64 -7.13 -3.32
CA SER A 73 -2.67 -7.46 -4.31
C SER A 73 -3.16 -8.90 -4.17
N SER A 74 -2.25 -9.86 -3.98
CA SER A 74 -2.60 -11.26 -3.75
C SER A 74 -3.49 -11.41 -2.52
N VAL A 75 -3.16 -10.75 -1.40
CA VAL A 75 -3.94 -10.79 -0.17
C VAL A 75 -5.31 -10.15 -0.34
N LEU A 76 -5.39 -8.99 -0.98
CA LEU A 76 -6.63 -8.21 -1.09
C LEU A 76 -7.58 -8.74 -2.17
N LEU A 77 -7.07 -9.42 -3.19
CA LEU A 77 -7.85 -9.91 -4.32
C LEU A 77 -8.12 -11.42 -4.28
N SER A 78 -7.47 -12.16 -3.39
CA SER A 78 -7.54 -13.63 -3.29
C SER A 78 -8.97 -14.19 -3.32
N VAL A 79 -9.90 -13.57 -2.58
CA VAL A 79 -11.30 -14.01 -2.51
C VAL A 79 -12.10 -13.79 -3.79
N LYS A 80 -11.58 -13.03 -4.75
CA LYS A 80 -12.24 -12.76 -6.04
C LYS A 80 -11.85 -13.77 -7.12
N LEU A 81 -10.87 -14.62 -6.85
CA LEU A 81 -10.41 -15.64 -7.78
C LEU A 81 -11.46 -16.74 -7.93
N ASN A 82 -11.67 -17.21 -9.15
CA ASN A 82 -12.37 -18.46 -9.43
C ASN A 82 -11.42 -19.64 -9.27
N ASP A 83 -11.96 -20.84 -9.18
CA ASP A 83 -11.17 -22.05 -8.88
C ASP A 83 -10.08 -22.37 -9.94
N ASN A 84 -10.29 -21.93 -11.18
CA ASN A 84 -9.35 -22.15 -12.29
C ASN A 84 -8.51 -20.92 -12.64
N ASP A 85 -8.61 -19.84 -11.87
CA ASP A 85 -7.81 -18.64 -12.14
C ASP A 85 -6.35 -18.88 -11.75
N GLU A 86 -5.44 -18.57 -12.66
CA GLU A 86 -4.01 -18.60 -12.39
C GLU A 86 -3.60 -17.44 -11.45
N LEU A 87 -2.59 -17.71 -10.62
CA LEU A 87 -1.97 -16.71 -9.76
C LEU A 87 -0.92 -15.88 -10.53
N ASP A 88 -0.73 -14.63 -10.14
CA ASP A 88 0.32 -13.74 -10.69
C ASP A 88 1.70 -14.22 -10.25
N TYR A 89 2.24 -15.20 -10.98
CA TYR A 89 3.50 -15.86 -10.68
C TYR A 89 4.61 -15.38 -11.62
N ASP A 90 5.54 -14.59 -11.08
CA ASP A 90 6.68 -13.98 -11.80
C ASP A 90 8.01 -14.35 -11.12
N PRO A 91 8.47 -15.63 -11.29
CA PRO A 91 9.64 -16.15 -10.61
C PRO A 91 10.94 -15.63 -11.20
N PHE A 92 12.07 -15.91 -10.53
CA PHE A 92 13.39 -15.65 -11.07
C PHE A 92 13.68 -16.51 -12.32
N LEU A 93 13.76 -15.89 -13.49
CA LEU A 93 13.85 -16.58 -14.77
C LEU A 93 15.28 -16.98 -15.19
N LEU A 94 16.32 -16.45 -14.55
CA LEU A 94 17.72 -16.71 -14.93
C LEU A 94 18.26 -18.03 -14.37
N LEU A 95 17.41 -18.86 -13.76
CA LEU A 95 17.73 -20.23 -13.34
C LEU A 95 16.96 -21.22 -14.24
N LYS A 96 17.66 -21.97 -15.04
CA LYS A 96 17.06 -22.99 -15.92
C LYS A 96 16.27 -24.02 -15.11
N GLY A 97 15.00 -24.25 -15.47
CA GLY A 97 14.12 -25.22 -14.80
C GLY A 97 13.68 -24.78 -13.39
N ASN A 98 13.63 -23.51 -13.13
CA ASN A 98 13.16 -22.96 -11.84
C ASN A 98 11.64 -23.13 -11.69
N ASN A 99 11.21 -24.13 -10.96
CA ASN A 99 9.81 -24.39 -10.59
C ASN A 99 9.54 -24.15 -9.11
N ARG A 100 10.43 -23.41 -8.43
CA ARG A 100 10.27 -23.11 -6.99
C ARG A 100 9.10 -22.16 -6.78
N PRO A 101 8.34 -22.30 -5.69
CA PRO A 101 7.33 -21.31 -5.35
C PRO A 101 7.98 -19.96 -5.04
N THR A 102 7.26 -18.89 -5.36
CA THR A 102 7.56 -17.54 -4.86
C THR A 102 7.12 -17.45 -3.42
N MET A 103 7.91 -16.78 -2.58
CA MET A 103 7.60 -16.55 -1.17
C MET A 103 7.55 -15.06 -0.86
N PHE A 104 6.51 -14.66 -0.15
CA PHE A 104 6.41 -13.37 0.52
C PHE A 104 6.12 -13.55 2.01
N GLU A 105 6.76 -12.73 2.83
CA GLU A 105 6.48 -12.66 4.27
C GLU A 105 6.60 -11.21 4.74
N VAL A 106 5.72 -10.82 5.63
CA VAL A 106 5.72 -9.50 6.27
C VAL A 106 5.61 -9.66 7.77
N VAL A 107 6.41 -8.86 8.50
CA VAL A 107 6.29 -8.70 9.96
C VAL A 107 5.90 -7.25 10.23
N PHE A 108 4.81 -7.04 10.96
CA PHE A 108 4.26 -5.70 11.18
C PHE A 108 3.57 -5.54 12.53
N LEU A 109 3.49 -4.31 13.00
CA LEU A 109 2.72 -3.93 14.18
C LEU A 109 1.32 -3.47 13.79
N LYS A 110 0.30 -3.99 14.46
CA LYS A 110 -1.08 -3.51 14.41
C LYS A 110 -1.66 -3.47 15.81
N GLY A 111 -1.89 -2.27 16.32
CA GLY A 111 -2.32 -2.09 17.71
C GLY A 111 -1.27 -2.63 18.70
N LYS A 112 -1.68 -3.53 19.58
CA LYS A 112 -0.79 -4.15 20.59
C LYS A 112 -0.03 -5.39 20.11
N TYR A 113 -0.31 -5.87 18.89
CA TYR A 113 0.24 -7.11 18.39
C TYR A 113 1.27 -6.87 17.29
N CYS A 114 2.27 -7.75 17.26
CA CYS A 114 3.17 -7.96 16.15
C CYS A 114 2.72 -9.22 15.43
N TYR A 115 2.38 -9.09 14.16
CA TYR A 115 1.98 -10.18 13.29
C TYR A 115 3.12 -10.55 12.36
N ARG A 116 3.28 -11.85 12.09
CA ARG A 116 4.12 -12.39 11.01
C ARG A 116 3.23 -13.22 10.11
N TYR A 117 3.03 -12.74 8.90
CA TYR A 117 2.18 -13.34 7.89
C TYR A 117 2.97 -13.56 6.62
N GLY A 118 2.81 -14.73 6.01
CA GLY A 118 3.45 -15.04 4.75
C GLY A 118 2.81 -16.21 4.03
N PHE A 119 3.22 -16.40 2.78
CA PHE A 119 2.78 -17.52 1.95
C PHE A 119 3.81 -17.84 0.87
N ARG A 120 3.75 -19.07 0.38
CA ARG A 120 4.43 -19.54 -0.82
C ARG A 120 3.40 -19.94 -1.85
N TYR A 121 3.66 -19.63 -3.11
CA TYR A 121 2.73 -19.94 -4.20
C TYR A 121 3.48 -20.20 -5.51
N ASN A 122 2.84 -20.95 -6.39
CA ASN A 122 3.21 -21.09 -7.78
C ASN A 122 2.07 -20.52 -8.68
N ARG A 123 2.07 -20.83 -9.95
CA ARG A 123 1.04 -20.36 -10.90
C ARG A 123 -0.36 -20.88 -10.57
N GLU A 124 -0.47 -22.05 -9.98
CA GLU A 124 -1.71 -22.81 -9.83
C GLU A 124 -2.28 -22.72 -8.42
N GLN A 125 -1.42 -22.70 -7.40
CA GLN A 125 -1.86 -22.85 -6.01
C GLN A 125 -0.99 -22.11 -5.00
N ILE A 126 -1.59 -21.89 -3.84
CA ILE A 126 -0.89 -21.54 -2.60
C ILE A 126 -0.30 -22.83 -2.02
N VAL A 127 1.02 -22.92 -1.96
CA VAL A 127 1.74 -24.09 -1.47
C VAL A 127 1.80 -24.11 0.05
N ASP A 128 2.16 -22.96 0.64
CA ASP A 128 2.19 -22.75 2.09
C ASP A 128 1.55 -21.41 2.44
N GLU A 129 0.98 -21.31 3.63
CA GLU A 129 0.51 -20.04 4.20
C GLU A 129 0.62 -20.11 5.73
N TRP A 130 1.00 -19.02 6.39
CA TRP A 130 1.11 -18.98 7.84
C TRP A 130 0.77 -17.63 8.42
N LEU A 131 0.20 -17.65 9.62
CA LEU A 131 -0.03 -16.49 10.46
C LEU A 131 0.41 -16.78 11.89
N PHE A 132 1.30 -15.92 12.40
CA PHE A 132 1.74 -15.94 13.79
C PHE A 132 1.53 -14.57 14.42
N ARG A 133 1.39 -14.53 15.75
CA ARG A 133 1.18 -13.31 16.51
C ARG A 133 1.98 -13.31 17.81
N LYS A 134 2.52 -12.15 18.19
CA LYS A 134 3.14 -11.94 19.51
C LYS A 134 2.84 -10.54 20.01
N THR A 135 3.04 -10.28 21.31
CA THR A 135 2.77 -8.98 21.95
C THR A 135 4.01 -8.13 22.12
N THR A 136 5.17 -8.73 22.28
CA THR A 136 6.45 -8.04 22.48
C THR A 136 7.58 -8.77 21.73
N PRO A 137 8.74 -8.13 21.50
CA PRO A 137 9.89 -8.78 20.88
C PRO A 137 10.32 -10.09 21.57
N ARG A 138 10.17 -10.14 22.90
CA ARG A 138 10.61 -11.27 23.74
C ARG A 138 9.51 -12.29 24.03
N SER A 139 8.23 -12.00 23.70
CA SER A 139 7.17 -12.98 23.92
C SER A 139 7.22 -14.08 22.88
N LYS A 140 6.80 -15.29 23.28
CA LYS A 140 6.65 -16.42 22.36
C LYS A 140 5.67 -16.06 21.24
N GLU A 141 5.99 -16.41 20.01
CA GLU A 141 5.03 -16.36 18.92
C GLU A 141 3.94 -17.40 19.12
N LEU A 142 2.70 -16.99 18.98
CA LEU A 142 1.54 -17.86 18.98
C LEU A 142 1.18 -18.15 17.53
N MET A 143 1.10 -19.43 17.19
CA MET A 143 0.56 -19.86 15.91
C MET A 143 -0.95 -19.56 15.88
N MET A 144 -1.40 -19.00 14.79
CA MET A 144 -2.81 -18.81 14.49
C MET A 144 -3.25 -19.95 13.56
N PHE A 145 -2.58 -20.08 12.43
CA PHE A 145 -2.73 -21.19 11.50
C PHE A 145 -1.45 -21.38 10.67
N VAL A 146 -1.33 -22.56 10.10
CA VAL A 146 -0.32 -22.93 9.10
C VAL A 146 -1.00 -23.79 8.04
N ARG A 147 -0.71 -23.53 6.78
CA ARG A 147 -1.07 -24.36 5.63
C ARG A 147 0.21 -24.91 5.02
N ASP A 148 0.24 -26.20 4.73
CA ASP A 148 1.30 -26.89 4.04
C ASP A 148 0.75 -28.02 3.15
N GLU A 149 1.58 -28.94 2.69
CA GLU A 149 1.19 -30.08 1.84
C GLU A 149 0.22 -31.06 2.53
N GLU A 150 0.17 -31.08 3.87
CA GLU A 150 -0.73 -31.95 4.64
C GLU A 150 -2.11 -31.30 4.86
N GLY A 151 -2.25 -29.98 4.65
CA GLY A 151 -3.49 -29.25 4.77
C GLY A 151 -3.38 -27.93 5.53
N ILE A 152 -4.52 -27.49 6.06
CA ILE A 152 -4.62 -26.25 6.84
C ILE A 152 -4.82 -26.62 8.31
N PHE A 153 -3.89 -26.19 9.16
CA PHE A 153 -3.90 -26.46 10.60
C PHE A 153 -4.22 -25.17 11.36
N VAL A 154 -5.33 -25.14 12.04
CA VAL A 154 -5.81 -23.99 12.82
C VAL A 154 -5.58 -24.24 14.30
N GLU A 155 -4.93 -23.29 14.98
CA GLU A 155 -4.86 -23.33 16.46
C GLU A 155 -6.12 -22.66 17.03
N GLU A 156 -7.13 -23.48 17.35
CA GLU A 156 -8.47 -23.03 17.74
C GLU A 156 -8.44 -22.01 18.89
N SER A 157 -7.57 -22.20 19.88
CA SER A 157 -7.45 -21.30 21.03
C SER A 157 -6.98 -19.89 20.67
N ASN A 158 -6.24 -19.75 19.57
CA ASN A 158 -5.65 -18.50 19.11
C ASN A 158 -6.43 -17.90 17.92
N PHE A 159 -7.04 -18.73 17.09
CA PHE A 159 -7.70 -18.36 15.83
C PHE A 159 -9.02 -19.13 15.62
N PRO A 160 -9.99 -18.98 16.54
CA PRO A 160 -11.24 -19.74 16.48
C PRO A 160 -12.06 -19.45 15.21
N GLU A 161 -11.87 -18.31 14.58
CA GLU A 161 -12.55 -17.91 13.34
C GLU A 161 -12.13 -18.72 12.10
N GLY A 162 -11.00 -19.43 12.19
CA GLY A 162 -10.50 -20.29 11.12
C GLY A 162 -11.17 -21.66 11.10
N VAL A 163 -11.70 -22.13 12.24
CA VAL A 163 -12.28 -23.47 12.38
C VAL A 163 -13.46 -23.64 11.44
N GLY A 164 -13.42 -24.68 10.59
CA GLY A 164 -14.44 -24.98 9.58
C GLY A 164 -14.35 -24.12 8.30
N CYS A 165 -13.30 -23.32 8.16
CA CYS A 165 -12.96 -22.62 6.93
C CYS A 165 -11.97 -23.41 6.06
N GLU A 166 -11.30 -24.43 6.62
CA GLU A 166 -10.25 -25.20 5.97
C GLU A 166 -10.78 -25.89 4.72
N GLU A 167 -11.91 -26.61 4.84
CA GLU A 167 -12.55 -27.35 3.74
C GLU A 167 -13.18 -26.44 2.67
N LYS A 168 -13.32 -25.13 2.95
CA LYS A 168 -13.92 -24.14 2.05
C LYS A 168 -12.86 -23.34 1.29
N THR A 169 -11.58 -23.60 1.58
CA THR A 169 -10.46 -22.87 1.00
C THR A 169 -9.97 -23.59 -0.24
N ASN A 170 -10.15 -22.98 -1.40
CA ASN A 170 -9.61 -23.50 -2.66
C ASN A 170 -8.10 -23.39 -2.71
N ASP A 171 -7.47 -24.21 -3.54
CA ASP A 171 -6.02 -24.28 -3.61
C ASP A 171 -5.36 -22.96 -4.03
N ASN A 172 -6.00 -22.18 -4.88
CA ASN A 172 -5.52 -20.88 -5.35
C ASN A 172 -5.92 -19.69 -4.48
N ARG A 173 -6.60 -19.91 -3.33
CA ARG A 173 -7.04 -18.85 -2.41
C ARG A 173 -6.24 -18.84 -1.11
N LEU A 174 -6.00 -17.65 -0.59
CA LEU A 174 -5.41 -17.47 0.73
C LEU A 174 -6.45 -17.70 1.82
N PHE A 175 -6.11 -18.55 2.78
CA PHE A 175 -6.95 -18.90 3.91
C PHE A 175 -7.32 -17.69 4.78
N LEU A 176 -6.34 -16.82 5.06
CA LEU A 176 -6.55 -15.57 5.78
C LEU A 176 -7.65 -14.71 5.15
N SER A 177 -7.62 -14.60 3.81
CA SER A 177 -8.56 -13.75 3.07
C SER A 177 -9.98 -14.34 3.10
N LEU A 178 -10.12 -15.66 3.05
CA LEU A 178 -11.40 -16.34 3.22
C LEU A 178 -11.95 -16.14 4.64
N CYS A 179 -11.14 -16.33 5.68
CA CYS A 179 -11.57 -16.10 7.07
C CYS A 179 -12.07 -14.66 7.27
N GLN A 180 -11.41 -13.68 6.69
CA GLN A 180 -11.85 -12.28 6.74
C GLN A 180 -13.19 -12.08 6.02
N GLN A 181 -13.39 -12.71 4.85
CA GLN A 181 -14.64 -12.62 4.09
C GLN A 181 -15.82 -13.21 4.89
N LEU A 182 -15.56 -14.25 5.68
CA LEU A 182 -16.55 -14.88 6.55
C LEU A 182 -16.75 -14.15 7.90
N GLY A 183 -16.11 -12.99 8.08
CA GLY A 183 -16.34 -12.10 9.21
C GLY A 183 -15.36 -12.24 10.35
N GLY A 184 -14.26 -12.98 10.19
CA GLY A 184 -13.23 -13.15 11.20
C GLY A 184 -12.65 -11.83 11.70
N GLU A 185 -12.43 -11.71 13.02
CA GLU A 185 -11.96 -10.46 13.64
C GLU A 185 -10.43 -10.29 13.52
N CYS A 186 -9.68 -11.34 13.80
CA CYS A 186 -8.22 -11.32 13.68
C CYS A 186 -7.78 -11.15 12.23
N SER A 187 -8.36 -11.92 11.31
CA SER A 187 -8.10 -11.82 9.87
C SER A 187 -8.47 -10.43 9.35
N ARG A 188 -9.56 -9.81 9.82
CA ARG A 188 -9.92 -8.42 9.48
C ARG A 188 -8.85 -7.44 9.94
N GLN A 189 -8.25 -7.61 11.12
CA GLN A 189 -7.16 -6.74 11.57
C GLN A 189 -5.94 -6.83 10.65
N VAL A 190 -5.55 -8.06 10.27
CA VAL A 190 -4.43 -8.28 9.34
C VAL A 190 -4.73 -7.71 7.95
N ILE A 191 -5.89 -8.03 7.37
CA ILE A 191 -6.29 -7.51 6.05
C ILE A 191 -6.41 -5.99 6.06
N SER A 192 -6.95 -5.38 7.12
CA SER A 192 -7.06 -3.92 7.22
C SER A 192 -5.69 -3.22 7.26
N TRP A 193 -4.63 -3.91 7.71
CA TRP A 193 -3.28 -3.39 7.61
C TRP A 193 -2.84 -3.29 6.14
N PHE A 194 -3.08 -4.31 5.32
CA PHE A 194 -2.80 -4.26 3.89
C PHE A 194 -3.63 -3.19 3.15
N GLN A 195 -4.88 -2.95 3.59
CA GLN A 195 -5.80 -2.00 2.94
C GLN A 195 -5.50 -0.54 3.26
N SER A 196 -5.06 -0.26 4.49
CA SER A 196 -5.05 1.12 5.03
C SER A 196 -3.69 1.59 5.49
N ASP A 197 -2.80 0.67 5.88
CA ASP A 197 -1.54 1.03 6.54
C ASP A 197 -0.31 0.67 5.68
N PHE A 198 -0.43 -0.33 4.79
CA PHE A 198 0.62 -0.75 3.87
C PHE A 198 0.48 -0.05 2.52
N ASN A 199 0.79 1.24 2.50
CA ASN A 199 0.69 2.07 1.30
C ASN A 199 1.93 1.93 0.43
N ILE A 200 1.75 1.50 -0.81
CA ILE A 200 2.82 1.28 -1.77
C ILE A 200 2.67 2.28 -2.91
N ILE A 201 3.59 3.24 -2.97
CA ILE A 201 3.58 4.31 -3.96
C ILE A 201 4.61 4.00 -5.04
N SER A 202 4.13 3.73 -6.25
CA SER A 202 4.98 3.60 -7.43
C SER A 202 5.36 4.97 -7.97
N GLY A 203 6.66 5.20 -8.25
CA GLY A 203 7.11 6.41 -8.92
C GLY A 203 6.55 6.62 -10.33
N LEU A 204 5.91 5.62 -10.93
CA LEU A 204 5.52 5.59 -12.33
C LEU A 204 4.01 5.70 -12.58
N ASN A 205 3.17 5.32 -11.63
CA ASN A 205 1.71 5.40 -11.76
C ASN A 205 1.05 5.75 -10.44
N ASN A 206 0.62 7.00 -10.32
CA ASN A 206 0.05 7.56 -9.10
C ASN A 206 -1.45 7.88 -9.21
N ARG A 207 -2.15 7.41 -10.24
CA ARG A 207 -3.56 7.80 -10.46
C ARG A 207 -4.47 7.60 -9.25
N GLN A 208 -4.28 6.50 -8.53
CA GLN A 208 -5.10 6.21 -7.34
C GLN A 208 -4.82 7.19 -6.20
N TYR A 209 -3.54 7.50 -5.94
CA TYR A 209 -3.15 8.49 -4.92
C TYR A 209 -3.62 9.89 -5.29
N ARG A 210 -3.49 10.28 -6.57
CA ARG A 210 -3.99 11.55 -7.05
C ARG A 210 -5.48 11.72 -6.78
N THR A 211 -6.27 10.70 -7.08
CA THR A 211 -7.71 10.71 -6.81
C THR A 211 -8.00 10.87 -5.32
N TYR A 212 -7.24 10.17 -4.47
CA TYR A 212 -7.36 10.30 -3.02
C TYR A 212 -7.00 11.72 -2.56
N SER A 213 -5.85 12.26 -2.97
CA SER A 213 -5.42 13.61 -2.60
C SER A 213 -6.40 14.68 -3.10
N LYS A 214 -6.91 14.55 -4.32
CA LYS A 214 -7.98 15.44 -4.84
C LYS A 214 -9.21 15.43 -3.92
N MET A 215 -9.69 14.24 -3.55
CA MET A 215 -10.85 14.09 -2.64
C MET A 215 -10.57 14.64 -1.25
N PHE A 216 -9.36 14.42 -0.71
CA PHE A 216 -8.93 14.90 0.59
C PHE A 216 -8.95 16.44 0.67
N PHE A 217 -8.40 17.12 -0.33
CA PHE A 217 -8.44 18.58 -0.41
C PHE A 217 -9.87 19.11 -0.68
N HIS A 218 -10.65 18.41 -1.50
CA HIS A 218 -12.02 18.80 -1.81
C HIS A 218 -12.96 18.75 -0.60
N LYS A 219 -12.84 17.71 0.23
CA LYS A 219 -13.63 17.53 1.46
C LYS A 219 -13.25 18.51 2.57
N LYS A 220 -12.14 19.24 2.43
CA LYS A 220 -11.61 20.17 3.44
C LYS A 220 -11.49 19.52 4.83
N GLU A 221 -10.99 18.29 4.88
CA GLU A 221 -10.72 17.62 6.13
C GLU A 221 -9.71 18.43 6.97
N ASN A 222 -9.78 18.34 8.29
CA ASN A 222 -8.95 19.15 9.20
C ASN A 222 -7.44 19.09 8.90
N SER A 223 -6.96 17.95 8.37
CA SER A 223 -5.57 17.75 7.97
C SER A 223 -5.20 18.38 6.61
N SER A 224 -6.15 18.84 5.81
CA SER A 224 -5.84 19.50 4.53
C SER A 224 -5.15 20.86 4.72
N ALA A 225 -5.39 21.52 5.84
CA ALA A 225 -4.68 22.75 6.23
C ALA A 225 -3.21 22.47 6.56
N ASP A 226 -2.92 21.35 7.24
CA ASP A 226 -1.56 20.94 7.57
C ASP A 226 -0.76 20.55 6.31
N ALA A 227 -1.40 19.87 5.37
CA ALA A 227 -0.81 19.55 4.07
C ALA A 227 -0.50 20.82 3.26
N LEU A 228 -1.40 21.80 3.26
CA LEU A 228 -1.17 23.08 2.59
C LEU A 228 -0.01 23.87 3.25
N GLU A 229 0.07 23.85 4.58
CA GLU A 229 1.21 24.46 5.31
C GLU A 229 2.53 23.76 4.98
N PHE A 230 2.50 22.43 4.84
CA PHE A 230 3.67 21.67 4.39
C PHE A 230 4.13 22.12 2.99
N PHE A 231 3.22 22.28 2.02
CA PHE A 231 3.56 22.79 0.69
C PHE A 231 4.12 24.21 0.73
N ARG A 232 3.57 25.08 1.58
CA ARG A 232 4.13 26.44 1.79
C ARG A 232 5.56 26.41 2.33
N LYS A 233 5.85 25.52 3.28
CA LYS A 233 7.23 25.31 3.80
C LYS A 233 8.20 24.82 2.74
N LEU A 234 7.73 24.01 1.80
CA LEU A 234 8.54 23.54 0.65
C LEU A 234 8.77 24.62 -0.41
N ARG A 235 8.09 25.78 -0.32
CA ARG A 235 8.19 26.89 -1.27
C ARG A 235 7.98 26.47 -2.73
N LEU A 236 6.92 25.72 -2.99
CA LEU A 236 6.61 25.19 -4.33
C LEU A 236 6.13 26.26 -5.33
N GLY A 237 5.99 27.51 -4.91
CA GLY A 237 5.67 28.63 -5.79
C GLY A 237 4.21 29.02 -5.84
N PHE A 238 3.32 28.27 -5.22
CA PHE A 238 1.91 28.60 -5.06
C PHE A 238 1.52 28.82 -3.59
N ASP A 239 0.49 29.62 -3.36
CA ASP A 239 0.04 29.99 -2.01
C ASP A 239 -1.15 29.16 -1.52
N ASN A 240 -1.95 28.62 -2.45
CA ASN A 240 -3.14 27.85 -2.11
C ASN A 240 -3.48 26.84 -3.22
N ILE A 241 -4.33 25.88 -2.86
CA ILE A 241 -4.95 24.92 -3.77
C ILE A 241 -6.45 25.07 -3.67
N LEU A 242 -7.11 25.26 -4.81
CA LEU A 242 -8.55 25.29 -4.95
C LEU A 242 -9.02 24.01 -5.62
N THR A 243 -10.17 23.53 -5.22
CA THR A 243 -10.82 22.35 -5.83
C THR A 243 -12.18 22.75 -6.37
N HIS A 244 -12.51 22.27 -7.54
CA HIS A 244 -13.82 22.42 -8.13
C HIS A 244 -14.26 21.12 -8.79
N GLU A 245 -15.56 20.94 -8.96
CA GLU A 245 -16.13 19.80 -9.64
C GLU A 245 -16.39 20.13 -11.11
N GLU A 246 -15.87 19.32 -12.00
CA GLU A 246 -16.15 19.42 -13.44
C GLU A 246 -16.84 18.16 -13.97
N GLU A 247 -17.65 18.34 -14.99
CA GLU A 247 -18.14 17.21 -15.77
C GLU A 247 -16.97 16.60 -16.55
N PRO A 248 -16.83 15.24 -16.58
CA PRO A 248 -15.78 14.62 -17.37
C PRO A 248 -15.79 15.12 -18.81
N ASN A 249 -14.64 15.54 -19.34
CA ASN A 249 -14.51 16.07 -20.71
C ASN A 249 -15.09 15.12 -21.76
N ILE A 250 -15.00 13.80 -21.54
CA ILE A 250 -15.62 12.78 -22.39
C ILE A 250 -17.13 12.99 -22.51
N LEU A 251 -17.81 13.47 -21.45
CA LEU A 251 -19.26 13.75 -21.50
C LEU A 251 -19.59 14.94 -22.39
N GLN A 252 -18.69 15.89 -22.56
CA GLN A 252 -18.95 17.05 -23.41
C GLN A 252 -18.99 16.68 -24.91
N GLU A 253 -18.23 15.67 -25.32
CA GLU A 253 -18.10 15.21 -26.70
C GLU A 253 -19.08 14.09 -27.10
N LEU A 254 -19.77 13.47 -26.11
CA LEU A 254 -20.70 12.37 -26.36
C LEU A 254 -22.08 12.85 -26.84
N PRO A 255 -22.74 12.11 -27.77
CA PRO A 255 -24.15 12.30 -28.09
C PRO A 255 -25.06 12.20 -26.87
N MET A 256 -26.18 12.93 -26.86
CA MET A 256 -27.06 13.10 -25.69
C MET A 256 -27.58 11.76 -25.12
N GLU A 257 -27.81 10.77 -25.98
CA GLU A 257 -28.26 9.41 -25.62
C GLU A 257 -27.19 8.63 -24.85
N LEU A 258 -25.91 8.74 -25.26
CA LEU A 258 -24.77 8.12 -24.58
C LEU A 258 -24.39 8.85 -23.29
N LYS A 259 -24.61 10.16 -23.22
CA LYS A 259 -24.43 10.94 -21.96
C LYS A 259 -25.30 10.39 -20.84
N ALA A 260 -26.57 10.12 -21.12
CA ALA A 260 -27.51 9.62 -20.13
C ALA A 260 -27.14 8.23 -19.60
N LEU A 261 -26.62 7.34 -20.47
CA LEU A 261 -26.12 6.01 -20.09
C LEU A 261 -24.86 6.12 -19.23
N PHE A 262 -23.90 6.95 -19.65
CA PHE A 262 -22.64 7.15 -18.93
C PHE A 262 -22.85 7.79 -17.55
N GLN A 263 -23.76 8.76 -17.46
CA GLN A 263 -24.15 9.37 -16.18
C GLN A 263 -24.83 8.38 -15.23
N ARG A 264 -25.60 7.42 -15.74
CA ARG A 264 -26.15 6.32 -14.94
C ARG A 264 -25.09 5.35 -14.45
N GLU A 265 -24.15 4.94 -15.30
CA GLU A 265 -23.06 4.03 -14.94
C GLU A 265 -22.07 4.67 -13.97
N THR A 266 -21.75 5.93 -14.15
CA THR A 266 -20.84 6.67 -13.25
C THR A 266 -21.54 7.18 -11.98
N GLN A 267 -22.84 6.94 -11.80
CA GLN A 267 -23.65 7.45 -10.70
C GLN A 267 -23.56 8.98 -10.54
N GLY A 268 -23.34 9.71 -11.62
CA GLY A 268 -23.20 11.16 -11.59
C GLY A 268 -21.92 11.66 -10.90
N LYS A 269 -20.90 10.81 -10.72
CA LYS A 269 -19.62 11.25 -10.13
C LYS A 269 -18.98 12.29 -11.04
N ARG A 270 -18.77 13.48 -10.49
CA ARG A 270 -18.01 14.56 -11.12
C ARG A 270 -16.53 14.37 -10.87
N ASN A 271 -15.69 14.80 -11.81
CA ASN A 271 -14.26 14.86 -11.59
C ASN A 271 -13.92 16.04 -10.69
N ILE A 272 -13.04 15.81 -9.72
CA ILE A 272 -12.47 16.89 -8.93
C ILE A 272 -11.24 17.38 -9.68
N GLU A 273 -11.25 18.66 -10.05
CA GLU A 273 -10.10 19.34 -10.64
C GLU A 273 -9.47 20.29 -9.62
N LEU A 274 -8.19 20.59 -9.85
CA LEU A 274 -7.34 21.36 -8.94
C LEU A 274 -6.78 22.57 -9.66
N ASP A 275 -6.82 23.70 -8.97
CA ASP A 275 -6.10 24.92 -9.36
C ASP A 275 -5.06 25.27 -8.30
N SER A 276 -3.85 25.65 -8.73
CA SER A 276 -2.86 26.31 -7.89
C SER A 276 -3.05 27.82 -7.96
N VAL A 277 -3.02 28.49 -6.80
CA VAL A 277 -3.17 29.95 -6.69
C VAL A 277 -1.81 30.57 -6.58
N HIS A 278 -1.49 31.46 -7.49
CA HIS A 278 -0.21 32.17 -7.56
C HIS A 278 -0.37 33.66 -7.40
N ASN A 279 0.63 34.32 -6.79
CA ASN A 279 0.69 35.75 -6.70
C ASN A 279 1.10 36.38 -8.03
N VAL A 280 0.42 37.44 -8.41
CA VAL A 280 0.77 38.30 -9.55
C VAL A 280 1.52 39.52 -9.03
N TYR A 281 2.67 39.81 -9.64
CA TYR A 281 3.55 40.89 -9.22
C TYR A 281 3.55 42.05 -10.20
N SER A 282 3.61 43.26 -9.66
CA SER A 282 3.88 44.47 -10.46
C SER A 282 5.35 44.50 -10.94
N PRO A 283 5.70 45.34 -11.90
CA PRO A 283 7.11 45.52 -12.29
C PRO A 283 8.06 45.91 -11.14
N SER A 284 7.51 46.48 -10.05
CA SER A 284 8.26 46.84 -8.84
C SER A 284 8.34 45.68 -7.82
N GLY A 285 7.90 44.46 -8.16
CA GLY A 285 7.93 43.28 -7.29
C GLY A 285 6.85 43.23 -6.20
N LYS A 286 5.85 44.14 -6.21
CA LYS A 286 4.75 44.12 -5.25
C LYS A 286 3.64 43.20 -5.74
N VAL A 287 3.05 42.40 -4.82
CA VAL A 287 1.87 41.60 -5.13
C VAL A 287 0.69 42.54 -5.45
N VAL A 288 0.07 42.36 -6.61
CA VAL A 288 -1.05 43.16 -7.12
C VAL A 288 -2.34 42.34 -7.30
N GLY A 289 -2.27 41.01 -7.11
CA GLY A 289 -3.41 40.13 -7.23
C GLY A 289 -2.99 38.66 -7.21
N THR A 290 -3.94 37.79 -7.51
CA THR A 290 -3.70 36.36 -7.63
C THR A 290 -4.26 35.84 -8.95
N ILE A 291 -3.70 34.75 -9.45
CA ILE A 291 -4.16 34.02 -10.62
C ILE A 291 -4.21 32.52 -10.30
N ASN A 292 -5.18 31.83 -10.86
CA ASN A 292 -5.33 30.38 -10.72
C ASN A 292 -4.82 29.71 -11.98
N PHE A 293 -4.07 28.61 -11.80
CA PHE A 293 -3.62 27.77 -12.88
C PHE A 293 -4.10 26.33 -12.69
N PRO A 294 -4.52 25.64 -13.77
CA PRO A 294 -4.78 24.21 -13.73
C PRO A 294 -3.55 23.46 -13.19
N PHE A 295 -3.69 22.83 -12.04
CA PHE A 295 -2.57 22.27 -11.26
C PHE A 295 -1.80 21.22 -12.06
N GLU A 296 -2.52 20.30 -12.72
CA GLU A 296 -1.89 19.19 -13.43
C GLU A 296 -1.08 19.64 -14.65
N GLU A 297 -1.52 20.71 -15.32
CA GLU A 297 -0.92 21.19 -16.55
C GLU A 297 0.21 22.21 -16.34
N ARG A 298 0.10 23.00 -15.28
CA ARG A 298 0.98 24.15 -15.07
C ARG A 298 2.04 23.93 -14.01
N GLU A 299 1.77 23.03 -13.05
CA GLU A 299 2.77 22.70 -12.05
C GLU A 299 3.80 21.69 -12.58
N SER A 300 5.02 21.77 -12.04
CA SER A 300 6.09 20.84 -12.42
C SER A 300 5.74 19.40 -12.09
N SER A 301 6.35 18.42 -12.81
CA SER A 301 6.18 17.01 -12.51
C SER A 301 6.58 16.66 -11.07
N GLY A 302 7.56 17.35 -10.49
CA GLY A 302 7.98 17.20 -9.10
C GLY A 302 6.91 17.69 -8.12
N THR A 303 6.31 18.87 -8.39
CA THR A 303 5.19 19.43 -7.60
C THR A 303 3.97 18.51 -7.64
N ASN A 304 3.62 18.03 -8.83
CA ASN A 304 2.55 17.07 -9.04
C ASN A 304 2.80 15.78 -8.23
N LYS A 305 4.05 15.29 -8.20
CA LYS A 305 4.43 14.11 -7.42
C LYS A 305 4.32 14.32 -5.92
N LEU A 306 4.74 15.48 -5.43
CA LEU A 306 4.62 15.84 -4.00
C LEU A 306 3.16 15.94 -3.59
N PHE A 307 2.28 16.45 -4.44
CA PHE A 307 0.85 16.48 -4.20
C PHE A 307 0.27 15.06 -4.08
N ASP A 308 0.71 14.12 -4.93
CA ASP A 308 0.25 12.73 -4.86
C ASP A 308 0.68 12.03 -3.55
N LEU A 309 1.74 12.53 -2.89
CA LEU A 309 2.28 12.00 -1.63
C LEU A 309 1.68 12.66 -0.38
N SER A 310 0.93 13.72 -0.51
CA SER A 310 0.29 14.43 0.59
C SER A 310 -1.04 13.80 1.04
#